data_e6cd8d13aee87ab84ac9dc9abca1524d
#
_entry.id   e6cd8d13aee87ab84ac9dc9abca1524d
#
_cell.length_a   1.000
_cell.length_b   1.000
_cell.length_c   1.000
_cell.angle_alpha   90.00
_cell.angle_beta   90.00
_cell.angle_gamma   90.00
#
_symmetry.space_group_name_H-M   'P 1'
#
loop_
_entity.id
_entity.type
_entity.pdbx_description
1 polymer ?
#
loop_
_entity_poly.entity_id
_entity_poly.type
_entity_poly.pdbx_seq_one_letter_code
_entity_poly.pdbx_strand_id
1 'polypeptide(L)'
;MEYSIDGMRRDDWAQVAAIYLAGIQTGRAAFRSEAPSWEVWDRAYAGTCRLVARSGSEVLGWAALTPVSNLCVLAGVAEVSIYLAPSHRGQGIGTALLNRLVLLSEERGYWTLQSEIMRENETCIRLHETCGFRRVGVRERLGRTCDDKWHDVILMELRSRTVST
;
A
#
# COMPACT_ATOMS: atom_id res chain seq x y z
N MET A 1 -4.31 22.11 -4.05
CA MET A 1 -4.56 21.77 -2.62
C MET A 1 -3.22 21.62 -1.94
N GLU A 2 -3.06 22.26 -0.79
CA GLU A 2 -1.85 22.11 0.02
C GLU A 2 -2.01 20.91 0.95
N TYR A 3 -1.03 20.00 0.98
CA TYR A 3 -1.00 18.84 1.84
C TYR A 3 0.44 18.50 2.24
N SER A 4 0.59 17.76 3.32
CA SER A 4 1.85 17.19 3.76
C SER A 4 1.78 15.65 3.79
N ILE A 5 2.96 15.01 3.77
CA ILE A 5 3.10 13.57 4.00
C ILE A 5 3.95 13.39 5.23
N ASP A 6 3.38 12.77 6.25
CA ASP A 6 4.04 12.53 7.51
C ASP A 6 3.68 11.16 8.11
N GLY A 7 4.30 10.82 9.25
CA GLY A 7 4.06 9.57 9.93
C GLY A 7 2.61 9.45 10.42
N MET A 8 2.01 8.29 10.21
CA MET A 8 0.68 7.98 10.71
C MET A 8 0.68 7.96 12.25
N ARG A 9 -0.33 8.58 12.84
CA ARG A 9 -0.60 8.60 14.28
C ARG A 9 -1.75 7.66 14.62
N ARG A 10 -1.81 7.23 15.87
CA ARG A 10 -2.92 6.41 16.37
C ARG A 10 -4.28 7.06 16.11
N ASP A 11 -4.36 8.38 16.29
CA ASP A 11 -5.60 9.15 16.13
C ASP A 11 -6.06 9.25 14.66
N ASP A 12 -5.20 8.95 13.70
CA ASP A 12 -5.57 8.90 12.28
C ASP A 12 -6.38 7.65 11.93
N TRP A 13 -6.40 6.64 12.82
CA TRP A 13 -6.94 5.32 12.50
C TRP A 13 -8.39 5.35 11.99
N ALA A 14 -9.26 6.14 12.58
CA ALA A 14 -10.65 6.22 12.15
C ALA A 14 -10.76 6.61 10.67
N GLN A 15 -9.98 7.59 10.22
CA GLN A 15 -9.95 8.04 8.83
C GLN A 15 -9.22 7.03 7.93
N VAL A 16 -8.11 6.45 8.39
CA VAL A 16 -7.37 5.39 7.68
C VAL A 16 -8.26 4.18 7.43
N ALA A 17 -9.00 3.72 8.44
CA ALA A 17 -9.93 2.60 8.32
C ALA A 17 -11.08 2.91 7.34
N ALA A 18 -11.61 4.12 7.37
CA ALA A 18 -12.67 4.55 6.45
C ALA A 18 -12.17 4.58 4.98
N ILE A 19 -10.95 5.07 4.75
CA ILE A 19 -10.32 5.08 3.42
C ILE A 19 -10.05 3.64 2.96
N TYR A 20 -9.58 2.78 3.86
CA TYR A 20 -9.35 1.36 3.57
C TYR A 20 -10.65 0.67 3.17
N LEU A 21 -11.72 0.85 3.94
CA LEU A 21 -13.04 0.29 3.64
C LEU A 21 -13.57 0.78 2.29
N ALA A 22 -13.44 2.06 1.97
CA ALA A 22 -13.84 2.60 0.67
C ALA A 22 -13.08 1.95 -0.49
N GLY A 23 -11.79 1.63 -0.30
CA GLY A 23 -10.99 0.86 -1.26
C GLY A 23 -11.50 -0.58 -1.41
N ILE A 24 -11.75 -1.27 -0.30
CA ILE A 24 -12.29 -2.64 -0.27
C ILE A 24 -13.63 -2.69 -1.03
N GLN A 25 -14.52 -1.73 -0.80
CA GLN A 25 -15.84 -1.65 -1.42
C GLN A 25 -15.80 -1.48 -2.95
N THR A 26 -14.69 -1.08 -3.53
CA THR A 26 -14.54 -1.07 -5.00
C THR A 26 -14.56 -2.46 -5.62
N GLY A 27 -14.30 -3.51 -4.83
CA GLY A 27 -14.16 -4.90 -5.28
C GLY A 27 -12.90 -5.16 -6.11
N ARG A 28 -11.98 -4.19 -6.20
CA ARG A 28 -10.77 -4.24 -7.05
C ARG A 28 -9.47 -3.96 -6.31
N ALA A 29 -9.53 -3.75 -5.00
CA ALA A 29 -8.36 -3.30 -4.24
C ALA A 29 -7.89 -4.30 -3.16
N ALA A 30 -8.73 -5.20 -2.72
CA ALA A 30 -8.39 -6.19 -1.71
C ALA A 30 -9.34 -7.40 -1.76
N PHE A 31 -8.85 -8.54 -1.27
CA PHE A 31 -9.67 -9.75 -1.09
C PHE A 31 -10.48 -9.75 0.21
N ARG A 32 -10.31 -8.75 1.05
CA ARG A 32 -11.06 -8.58 2.30
C ARG A 32 -12.45 -8.00 2.02
N SER A 33 -13.41 -8.31 2.88
CA SER A 33 -14.76 -7.71 2.89
C SER A 33 -14.88 -6.54 3.86
N GLU A 34 -13.99 -6.46 4.85
CA GLU A 34 -14.04 -5.49 5.93
C GLU A 34 -12.65 -4.95 6.25
N ALA A 35 -12.59 -3.73 6.75
CA ALA A 35 -11.37 -3.20 7.35
C ALA A 35 -11.13 -3.91 8.71
N PRO A 36 -9.88 -4.26 9.04
CA PRO A 36 -9.57 -4.88 10.33
C PRO A 36 -9.72 -3.88 11.47
N SER A 37 -9.72 -4.36 12.71
CA SER A 37 -9.55 -3.48 13.88
C SER A 37 -8.15 -2.87 13.92
N TRP A 38 -7.99 -1.81 14.70
CA TRP A 38 -6.68 -1.21 14.92
C TRP A 38 -5.65 -2.24 15.40
N GLU A 39 -6.01 -3.07 16.38
CA GLU A 39 -5.10 -4.04 16.99
C GLU A 39 -4.61 -5.09 15.99
N VAL A 40 -5.47 -5.51 15.07
CA VAL A 40 -5.11 -6.44 14.00
C VAL A 40 -4.21 -5.76 12.98
N TRP A 41 -4.58 -4.54 12.58
CA TRP A 41 -3.81 -3.76 11.62
C TRP A 41 -2.42 -3.39 12.18
N ASP A 42 -2.37 -2.92 13.41
CA ASP A 42 -1.14 -2.49 14.08
C ASP A 42 -0.11 -3.63 14.21
N ARG A 43 -0.57 -4.85 14.45
CA ARG A 43 0.31 -6.02 14.50
C ARG A 43 0.81 -6.48 13.15
N ALA A 44 0.04 -6.27 12.09
CA ALA A 44 0.38 -6.73 10.75
C ALA A 44 1.36 -5.79 10.03
N TYR A 45 1.29 -4.49 10.29
CA TYR A 45 2.06 -3.48 9.58
C TYR A 45 3.29 -3.04 10.36
N ALA A 46 4.41 -2.85 9.62
CA ALA A 46 5.66 -2.37 10.20
C ALA A 46 5.48 -0.99 10.84
N GLY A 47 5.76 -0.87 12.14
CA GLY A 47 5.54 0.36 12.91
C GLY A 47 6.36 1.57 12.44
N THR A 48 7.44 1.33 11.71
CA THR A 48 8.36 2.37 11.23
C THR A 48 8.05 2.89 9.83
N CYS A 49 7.17 2.23 9.07
CA CYS A 49 6.86 2.56 7.68
C CYS A 49 5.35 2.70 7.48
N ARG A 50 4.79 3.74 8.09
CA ARG A 50 3.36 4.09 8.04
C ARG A 50 3.24 5.58 7.76
N LEU A 51 2.68 5.94 6.61
CA LEU A 51 2.55 7.32 6.16
C LEU A 51 1.10 7.68 5.90
N VAL A 52 0.77 8.93 6.12
CA VAL A 52 -0.47 9.56 5.68
C VAL A 52 -0.17 10.82 4.87
N ALA A 53 -0.97 11.06 3.85
CA ALA A 53 -1.08 12.38 3.24
C ALA A 53 -2.22 13.11 3.93
N ARG A 54 -1.99 14.33 4.40
CA ARG A 54 -3.00 15.11 5.13
C ARG A 54 -3.06 16.57 4.69
N SER A 55 -4.24 17.14 4.74
CA SER A 55 -4.49 18.58 4.61
C SER A 55 -5.20 19.04 5.89
N GLY A 56 -4.50 19.81 6.71
CA GLY A 56 -4.98 20.12 8.06
C GLY A 56 -5.20 18.85 8.90
N SER A 57 -6.43 18.62 9.34
CA SER A 57 -6.83 17.43 10.10
C SER A 57 -7.38 16.29 9.24
N GLU A 58 -7.57 16.53 7.94
CA GLU A 58 -8.13 15.53 7.01
C GLU A 58 -7.03 14.62 6.46
N VAL A 59 -7.22 13.30 6.56
CA VAL A 59 -6.39 12.28 5.92
C VAL A 59 -6.89 12.05 4.51
N LEU A 60 -6.02 12.28 3.52
CA LEU A 60 -6.33 12.15 2.09
C LEU A 60 -6.00 10.76 1.54
N GLY A 61 -5.10 10.06 2.22
CA GLY A 61 -4.65 8.72 1.85
C GLY A 61 -3.59 8.23 2.82
N TRP A 62 -3.29 6.94 2.74
CA TRP A 62 -2.27 6.30 3.56
C TRP A 62 -1.48 5.26 2.78
N ALA A 63 -0.26 5.00 3.22
CA ALA A 63 0.57 3.92 2.72
C ALA A 63 1.38 3.30 3.87
N ALA A 64 1.54 1.99 3.84
CA ALA A 64 2.28 1.27 4.86
C ALA A 64 2.88 -0.03 4.32
N LEU A 65 3.80 -0.61 5.09
CA LEU A 65 4.49 -1.86 4.74
C LEU A 65 4.10 -2.99 5.67
N THR A 66 3.89 -4.16 5.07
CA THR A 66 3.75 -5.44 5.78
C THR A 66 4.98 -6.30 5.51
N PRO A 67 5.71 -6.80 6.52
CA PRO A 67 6.77 -7.78 6.30
C PRO A 67 6.23 -9.03 5.61
N VAL A 68 6.93 -9.54 4.59
CA VAL A 68 6.47 -10.73 3.85
C VAL A 68 6.87 -12.03 4.52
N SER A 69 7.86 -12.02 5.42
CA SER A 69 8.38 -13.22 6.07
C SER A 69 8.99 -12.89 7.43
N ASN A 70 8.96 -13.89 8.33
CA ASN A 70 9.66 -13.84 9.62
C ASN A 70 11.10 -14.38 9.53
N LEU A 71 11.53 -14.86 8.36
CA LEU A 71 12.90 -15.33 8.15
C LEU A 71 13.86 -14.14 8.06
N CYS A 72 14.95 -14.18 8.82
CA CYS A 72 15.93 -13.08 8.85
C CYS A 72 16.54 -12.80 7.47
N VAL A 73 16.68 -13.82 6.64
CA VAL A 73 17.20 -13.69 5.26
C VAL A 73 16.26 -12.90 4.34
N LEU A 74 15.01 -12.70 4.73
CA LEU A 74 14.00 -11.92 4.02
C LEU A 74 13.54 -10.69 4.81
N ALA A 75 14.26 -10.31 5.86
CA ALA A 75 13.86 -9.21 6.75
C ALA A 75 13.73 -7.85 6.05
N GLY A 76 14.41 -7.66 4.92
CA GLY A 76 14.33 -6.43 4.12
C GLY A 76 13.33 -6.50 2.97
N VAL A 77 12.41 -7.46 2.97
CA VAL A 77 11.34 -7.58 1.96
C VAL A 77 10.00 -7.26 2.59
N ALA A 78 9.27 -6.33 2.00
CA ALA A 78 7.95 -5.93 2.50
C ALA A 78 6.95 -5.70 1.37
N GLU A 79 5.68 -5.84 1.71
CA GLU A 79 4.56 -5.59 0.81
C GLU A 79 3.96 -4.20 1.06
N VAL A 80 3.68 -3.48 -0.01
CA VAL A 80 3.08 -2.16 0.02
C VAL A 80 1.57 -2.27 0.08
N SER A 81 0.95 -1.51 0.98
CA SER A 81 -0.46 -1.15 0.93
C SER A 81 -0.58 0.36 0.73
N ILE A 82 -1.39 0.79 -0.24
CA ILE A 82 -1.65 2.20 -0.49
C ILE A 82 -3.12 2.42 -0.87
N TYR A 83 -3.75 3.38 -0.21
CA TYR A 83 -5.16 3.70 -0.39
C TYR A 83 -5.36 5.21 -0.34
N LEU A 84 -6.17 5.74 -1.25
CA LEU A 84 -6.56 7.15 -1.29
C LEU A 84 -8.05 7.31 -1.05
N ALA A 85 -8.43 8.36 -0.34
CA ALA A 85 -9.82 8.76 -0.22
C ALA A 85 -10.40 8.98 -1.63
N PRO A 86 -11.63 8.52 -1.90
CA PRO A 86 -12.24 8.60 -3.24
C PRO A 86 -12.23 10.02 -3.85
N SER A 87 -12.49 11.04 -3.02
CA SER A 87 -12.50 12.45 -3.42
C SER A 87 -11.13 13.03 -3.79
N HIS A 88 -10.04 12.33 -3.46
CA HIS A 88 -8.67 12.83 -3.63
C HIS A 88 -7.84 12.01 -4.63
N ARG A 89 -8.50 11.13 -5.39
CA ARG A 89 -7.85 10.36 -6.46
C ARG A 89 -7.55 11.23 -7.67
N GLY A 90 -6.55 10.85 -8.44
CA GLY A 90 -6.19 11.55 -9.69
C GLY A 90 -5.51 12.90 -9.51
N GLN A 91 -5.05 13.24 -8.30
CA GLN A 91 -4.44 14.52 -7.96
C GLN A 91 -2.92 14.43 -7.69
N GLY A 92 -2.29 13.31 -8.02
CA GLY A 92 -0.86 13.08 -7.79
C GLY A 92 -0.47 12.69 -6.37
N ILE A 93 -1.41 12.68 -5.43
CA ILE A 93 -1.16 12.36 -4.01
C ILE A 93 -0.62 10.93 -3.86
N GLY A 94 -1.16 9.98 -4.60
CA GLY A 94 -0.72 8.58 -4.56
C GLY A 94 0.75 8.44 -4.97
N THR A 95 1.16 9.11 -6.03
CA THR A 95 2.55 9.11 -6.49
C THR A 95 3.50 9.71 -5.45
N ALA A 96 3.13 10.84 -4.87
CA ALA A 96 3.92 11.48 -3.82
C ALA A 96 4.03 10.58 -2.56
N LEU A 97 2.92 9.96 -2.16
CA LEU A 97 2.85 9.08 -0.99
C LEU A 97 3.68 7.81 -1.19
N LEU A 98 3.57 7.16 -2.35
CA LEU A 98 4.35 5.95 -2.66
C LEU A 98 5.85 6.26 -2.79
N ASN A 99 6.22 7.35 -3.46
CA ASN A 99 7.62 7.77 -3.54
C ASN A 99 8.22 8.05 -2.14
N ARG A 100 7.46 8.70 -1.26
CA ARG A 100 7.92 8.93 0.12
C ARG A 100 8.06 7.63 0.91
N LEU A 101 7.15 6.68 0.70
CA LEU A 101 7.24 5.36 1.33
C LEU A 101 8.47 4.58 0.85
N VAL A 102 8.80 4.64 -0.44
CA VAL A 102 10.02 4.02 -1.00
C VAL A 102 11.26 4.60 -0.31
N LEU A 103 11.39 5.92 -0.23
CA LEU A 103 12.53 6.56 0.46
C LEU A 103 12.62 6.14 1.92
N LEU A 104 11.50 6.18 2.65
CA LEU A 104 11.44 5.77 4.05
C LEU A 104 11.82 4.30 4.22
N SER A 105 11.40 3.43 3.31
CA SER A 105 11.74 2.01 3.36
C SER A 105 13.26 1.78 3.23
N GLU A 106 13.92 2.51 2.34
CA GLU A 106 15.38 2.46 2.18
C GLU A 106 16.10 2.97 3.44
N GLU A 107 15.63 4.07 4.04
CA GLU A 107 16.14 4.57 5.33
C GLU A 107 16.03 3.54 6.45
N ARG A 108 15.06 2.62 6.36
CA ARG A 108 14.79 1.56 7.35
C ARG A 108 15.42 0.21 6.96
N GLY A 109 16.21 0.15 5.88
CA GLY A 109 16.95 -1.02 5.46
C GLY A 109 16.19 -2.05 4.64
N TYR A 110 14.99 -1.71 4.16
CA TYR A 110 14.29 -2.58 3.21
C TYR A 110 14.97 -2.52 1.85
N TRP A 111 15.27 -3.69 1.28
CA TRP A 111 15.93 -3.81 -0.03
C TRP A 111 14.98 -4.17 -1.17
N THR A 112 13.80 -4.73 -0.86
CA THR A 112 12.77 -5.04 -1.87
C THR A 112 11.39 -4.69 -1.34
N LEU A 113 10.64 -3.96 -2.14
CA LEU A 113 9.21 -3.77 -1.96
C LEU A 113 8.45 -4.54 -3.03
N GLN A 114 7.36 -5.19 -2.65
CA GLN A 114 6.44 -5.84 -3.57
C GLN A 114 5.02 -5.31 -3.40
N SER A 115 4.21 -5.50 -4.42
CA SER A 115 2.76 -5.24 -4.39
C SER A 115 2.03 -6.33 -5.15
N GLU A 116 0.94 -6.82 -4.58
CA GLU A 116 -0.01 -7.70 -5.24
C GLU A 116 -1.24 -6.89 -5.59
N ILE A 117 -1.46 -6.65 -6.88
CA ILE A 117 -2.50 -5.73 -7.37
C ILE A 117 -3.47 -6.51 -8.24
N MET A 118 -4.76 -6.46 -7.93
CA MET A 118 -5.79 -7.05 -8.79
C MET A 118 -5.68 -6.47 -10.20
N ARG A 119 -5.75 -7.32 -11.21
CA ARG A 119 -5.55 -6.96 -12.60
C ARG A 119 -6.46 -5.82 -13.06
N GLU A 120 -7.67 -5.77 -12.53
CA GLU A 120 -8.65 -4.73 -12.86
C GLU A 120 -8.32 -3.35 -12.26
N ASN A 121 -7.40 -3.30 -11.30
CA ASN A 121 -6.96 -2.05 -10.68
C ASN A 121 -5.81 -1.41 -11.47
N GLU A 122 -6.07 -1.07 -12.71
CA GLU A 122 -5.08 -0.48 -13.63
C GLU A 122 -4.49 0.83 -13.12
N THR A 123 -5.27 1.62 -12.40
CA THR A 123 -4.80 2.88 -11.79
C THR A 123 -3.69 2.63 -10.80
N CYS A 124 -3.84 1.61 -9.93
CA CYS A 124 -2.82 1.23 -8.96
C CYS A 124 -1.58 0.64 -9.65
N ILE A 125 -1.75 -0.16 -10.70
CA ILE A 125 -0.65 -0.71 -11.48
C ILE A 125 0.18 0.42 -12.10
N ARG A 126 -0.48 1.39 -12.76
CA ARG A 126 0.20 2.56 -13.35
C ARG A 126 0.89 3.44 -12.31
N LEU A 127 0.28 3.60 -11.14
CA LEU A 127 0.89 4.29 -10.01
C LEU A 127 2.23 3.65 -9.61
N HIS A 128 2.25 2.33 -9.46
CA HIS A 128 3.47 1.60 -9.11
C HIS A 128 4.52 1.67 -10.22
N GLU A 129 4.13 1.54 -11.49
CA GLU A 129 5.05 1.72 -12.62
C GLU A 129 5.68 3.11 -12.62
N THR A 130 4.90 4.16 -12.39
CA THR A 130 5.37 5.55 -12.29
C THR A 130 6.40 5.73 -11.17
N CYS A 131 6.26 4.99 -10.08
CA CYS A 131 7.17 5.00 -8.94
C CYS A 131 8.36 4.01 -9.07
N GLY A 132 8.54 3.41 -10.25
CA GLY A 132 9.70 2.57 -10.55
C GLY A 132 9.54 1.07 -10.29
N PHE A 133 8.35 0.61 -9.94
CA PHE A 133 8.05 -0.81 -9.81
C PHE A 133 7.99 -1.47 -11.20
N ARG A 134 8.49 -2.68 -11.31
CA ARG A 134 8.36 -3.53 -12.49
C ARG A 134 7.29 -4.59 -12.30
N ARG A 135 6.66 -5.04 -13.36
CA ARG A 135 5.81 -6.24 -13.34
C ARG A 135 6.70 -7.48 -13.28
N VAL A 136 6.46 -8.33 -12.30
CA VAL A 136 7.14 -9.64 -12.18
C VAL A 136 6.37 -10.69 -12.97
N GLY A 137 5.06 -10.72 -12.84
CA GLY A 137 4.20 -11.67 -13.53
C GLY A 137 2.74 -11.59 -13.09
N VAL A 138 1.95 -12.48 -13.64
CA VAL A 138 0.52 -12.63 -13.35
C VAL A 138 0.30 -13.92 -12.56
N ARG A 139 -0.42 -13.83 -11.46
CA ARG A 139 -0.92 -14.97 -10.70
C ARG A 139 -2.38 -15.17 -11.06
N GLU A 140 -2.63 -16.15 -11.91
CA GLU A 140 -3.98 -16.41 -12.44
C GLU A 140 -4.90 -16.93 -11.33
N ARG A 141 -6.10 -16.33 -11.25
CA ARG A 141 -7.17 -16.71 -10.31
C ARG A 141 -6.64 -16.94 -8.88
N LEU A 142 -5.83 -16.02 -8.41
CA LEU A 142 -5.18 -16.14 -7.11
C LEU A 142 -6.18 -16.14 -5.95
N GLY A 143 -7.24 -15.38 -6.05
CA GLY A 143 -8.24 -15.26 -5.01
C GLY A 143 -9.64 -15.01 -5.56
N ARG A 144 -10.61 -15.26 -4.70
CA ARG A 144 -12.03 -15.06 -4.98
C ARG A 144 -12.62 -14.08 -3.99
N THR A 145 -13.29 -13.05 -4.49
CA THR A 145 -14.00 -12.07 -3.67
C THR A 145 -15.34 -12.61 -3.19
N CYS A 146 -15.96 -11.93 -2.22
CA CYS A 146 -17.22 -12.37 -1.61
C CYS A 146 -18.40 -12.45 -2.60
N ASP A 147 -18.31 -11.73 -3.72
CA ASP A 147 -19.26 -11.80 -4.84
C ASP A 147 -18.98 -12.94 -5.83
N ASP A 148 -18.16 -13.89 -5.41
CA ASP A 148 -17.84 -15.13 -6.13
C ASP A 148 -17.02 -14.92 -7.41
N LYS A 149 -16.36 -13.77 -7.56
CA LYS A 149 -15.49 -13.48 -8.71
C LYS A 149 -14.05 -13.86 -8.43
N TRP A 150 -13.44 -14.58 -9.36
CA TRP A 150 -12.02 -14.86 -9.37
C TRP A 150 -11.24 -13.69 -9.95
N HIS A 151 -10.10 -13.39 -9.33
CA HIS A 151 -9.23 -12.30 -9.76
C HIS A 151 -7.82 -12.78 -10.03
N ASP A 152 -7.29 -12.36 -11.17
CA ASP A 152 -5.87 -12.40 -11.44
C ASP A 152 -5.16 -11.29 -10.65
N VAL A 153 -3.95 -11.55 -10.22
CA VAL A 153 -3.13 -10.59 -9.49
C VAL A 153 -1.84 -10.33 -10.25
N ILE A 154 -1.52 -9.07 -10.44
CA ILE A 154 -0.24 -8.63 -10.96
C ILE A 154 0.72 -8.49 -9.78
N LEU A 155 1.78 -9.29 -9.78
CA LEU A 155 2.88 -9.12 -8.84
C LEU A 155 3.85 -8.08 -9.38
N MET A 156 4.11 -7.05 -8.59
CA MET A 156 5.06 -5.98 -8.91
C MET A 156 6.13 -5.89 -7.84
N GLU A 157 7.32 -5.45 -8.21
CA GLU A 157 8.40 -5.24 -7.25
C GLU A 157 9.28 -4.04 -7.59
N LEU A 158 9.88 -3.49 -6.55
CA LEU A 158 10.95 -2.50 -6.63
C LEU A 158 12.14 -2.98 -5.81
N ARG A 159 13.28 -3.24 -6.48
CA ARG A 159 14.56 -3.54 -5.80
C ARG A 159 15.31 -2.25 -5.57
N SER A 160 15.61 -1.94 -4.32
CA SER A 160 16.45 -0.78 -3.97
C SER A 160 17.82 -0.88 -4.64
N ARG A 161 18.32 0.26 -5.08
CA ARG A 161 19.69 0.39 -5.63
C ARG A 161 20.66 0.96 -4.60
N THR A 162 20.19 1.29 -3.41
CA THR A 162 20.98 1.92 -2.34
C THR A 162 21.15 1.02 -1.12
N VAL A 163 20.21 0.08 -0.91
CA VAL A 163 20.25 -0.85 0.24
C VAL A 163 20.80 -2.19 -0.20
N SER A 164 21.82 -2.68 0.50
CA SER A 164 22.41 -4.03 0.30
C SER A 164 22.84 -4.29 -1.15
N THR A 165 23.56 -3.34 -1.72
CA THR A 165 24.18 -3.44 -3.05
C THR A 165 25.56 -4.08 -2.96
#